data_a1f1c8d8cc7d5505de1da5d7936f0fdb
#
_entry.id   a1f1c8d8cc7d5505de1da5d7936f0fdb
#
_cell.length_a   1.000
_cell.length_b   1.000
_cell.length_c   1.000
_cell.angle_alpha   90.00
_cell.angle_beta   90.00
_cell.angle_gamma   90.00
#
_symmetry.space_group_name_H-M   'P 1'
#
loop_
_entity.id
_entity.type
_entity.pdbx_description
1 polymer ?
#
loop_
_entity_poly.entity_id
_entity_poly.type
_entity_poly.pdbx_seq_one_letter_code
_entity_poly.pdbx_strand_id
1 'polypeptide(L)'
;VPTNSNNLIMRLIEFAQKSIPVHVWIFSGIIIVAVIVGTTGALTLKKSINGHKKKEIVARSVPIETPKPEVSKPILPEPDAVPAENHSKAYEEALPEQVFEPTAPVEPPPEIIKKSDPVVVAPEFAGTWRKNAVQLAELPPGPRIAIVIDDAGIDRKRTAAAINLPGPLTIAFLTYAGALPKQVSAARAAGHEIMVHMAMEPLNKSVDPGPNVLQSDIEAADILKRLTWGLERFTGYVGINNHMGSRFTADPVGMNVVMRELKRRGLLFVDSRTSGQTVGASVALAYDVPFTQRNIFLDNEPTVEAVNKQLRRMEIFAKRNGYAVAIAHPRDATIMALSQWLAVMAEKGFVQVPISAIVAKERGLSPLHLGQLK
;
A
#
# COMPACT_ATOMS: atom_id res chain seq x y z
N VAL A 1 -71.44 -14.51 -16.29
CA VAL A 1 -70.17 -14.27 -16.99
C VAL A 1 -69.08 -14.20 -15.97
N PRO A 2 -68.17 -15.21 -15.85
CA PRO A 2 -67.03 -15.14 -14.92
C PRO A 2 -65.88 -14.35 -15.56
N THR A 3 -65.45 -13.37 -14.86
CA THR A 3 -64.39 -12.41 -15.23
C THR A 3 -62.99 -13.05 -15.22
N ASN A 4 -62.27 -12.75 -16.25
CA ASN A 4 -61.05 -13.30 -16.75
C ASN A 4 -59.78 -12.87 -15.94
N SER A 5 -59.77 -13.02 -14.61
CA SER A 5 -58.64 -12.64 -13.74
C SER A 5 -57.44 -13.53 -13.89
N ASN A 6 -57.61 -14.79 -14.26
CA ASN A 6 -56.47 -15.76 -14.42
C ASN A 6 -55.60 -15.46 -15.64
N ASN A 7 -56.14 -14.87 -16.69
CA ASN A 7 -55.38 -14.50 -17.89
C ASN A 7 -54.46 -13.30 -17.68
N LEU A 8 -54.80 -12.38 -16.76
CA LEU A 8 -53.94 -11.21 -16.45
C LEU A 8 -52.72 -11.62 -15.61
N ILE A 9 -52.93 -12.51 -14.63
CA ILE A 9 -51.85 -13.03 -13.78
C ILE A 9 -50.85 -13.85 -14.60
N MET A 10 -51.32 -14.73 -15.49
CA MET A 10 -50.43 -15.51 -16.37
C MET A 10 -49.61 -14.60 -17.32
N ARG A 11 -50.21 -13.58 -17.87
CA ARG A 11 -49.46 -12.60 -18.71
C ARG A 11 -48.42 -11.79 -17.93
N LEU A 12 -48.69 -11.46 -16.68
CA LEU A 12 -47.73 -10.80 -15.77
C LEU A 12 -46.57 -11.71 -15.40
N ILE A 13 -46.82 -12.99 -15.19
CA ILE A 13 -45.78 -13.99 -14.91
C ILE A 13 -44.90 -14.21 -16.15
N GLU A 14 -45.49 -14.34 -17.34
CA GLU A 14 -44.70 -14.48 -18.58
C GLU A 14 -43.87 -13.22 -18.92
N PHE A 15 -44.40 -12.02 -18.63
CA PHE A 15 -43.67 -10.78 -18.79
C PHE A 15 -42.48 -10.68 -17.82
N ALA A 16 -42.67 -11.06 -16.55
CA ALA A 16 -41.63 -11.09 -15.54
C ALA A 16 -40.52 -12.08 -15.87
N GLN A 17 -40.85 -13.26 -16.41
CA GLN A 17 -39.85 -14.28 -16.83
C GLN A 17 -39.04 -13.85 -18.05
N LYS A 18 -39.57 -13.00 -18.93
CA LYS A 18 -38.83 -12.50 -20.11
C LYS A 18 -37.96 -11.26 -19.84
N SER A 19 -38.27 -10.49 -18.80
CA SER A 19 -37.67 -9.17 -18.58
C SER A 19 -36.66 -9.14 -17.43
N ILE A 20 -36.54 -10.20 -16.61
CA ILE A 20 -35.64 -10.24 -15.45
C ILE A 20 -34.54 -11.28 -15.70
N PRO A 21 -33.24 -10.89 -15.69
CA PRO A 21 -32.13 -11.81 -15.86
C PRO A 21 -32.08 -12.89 -14.77
N VAL A 22 -31.71 -14.10 -15.16
CA VAL A 22 -31.69 -15.29 -14.28
C VAL A 22 -30.95 -15.09 -12.96
N HIS A 23 -29.89 -14.27 -12.95
CA HIS A 23 -29.12 -13.96 -11.74
C HIS A 23 -29.93 -13.20 -10.67
N VAL A 24 -30.96 -12.44 -11.02
CA VAL A 24 -31.83 -11.73 -10.06
C VAL A 24 -32.69 -12.73 -9.28
N TRP A 25 -33.12 -13.81 -9.91
CA TRP A 25 -33.88 -14.88 -9.25
C TRP A 25 -33.02 -15.68 -8.26
N ILE A 26 -31.73 -15.89 -8.58
CA ILE A 26 -30.79 -16.58 -7.70
C ILE A 26 -30.56 -15.78 -6.41
N PHE A 27 -30.36 -14.46 -6.51
CA PHE A 27 -30.19 -13.58 -5.35
C PHE A 27 -31.43 -13.52 -4.46
N SER A 28 -32.64 -13.46 -5.06
CA SER A 28 -33.89 -13.46 -4.30
C SER A 28 -34.12 -14.79 -3.57
N GLY A 29 -33.76 -15.91 -4.18
CA GLY A 29 -33.80 -17.24 -3.55
C GLY A 29 -32.86 -17.39 -2.35
N ILE A 30 -31.66 -16.86 -2.45
CA ILE A 30 -30.64 -16.88 -1.37
C ILE A 30 -31.10 -16.05 -0.16
N ILE A 31 -31.71 -14.89 -0.39
CA ILE A 31 -32.23 -14.04 0.70
C ILE A 31 -33.37 -14.75 1.45
N ILE A 32 -34.29 -15.41 0.75
CA ILE A 32 -35.40 -16.14 1.38
C ILE A 32 -34.87 -17.31 2.23
N VAL A 33 -33.89 -18.07 1.74
CA VAL A 33 -33.26 -19.18 2.49
C VAL A 33 -32.54 -18.66 3.72
N ALA A 34 -31.82 -17.52 3.62
CA ALA A 34 -31.12 -16.92 4.75
C ALA A 34 -32.07 -16.45 5.85
N VAL A 35 -33.23 -15.91 5.50
CA VAL A 35 -34.28 -15.49 6.47
C VAL A 35 -34.91 -16.69 7.17
N ILE A 36 -35.19 -17.80 6.45
CA ILE A 36 -35.77 -19.02 7.03
C ILE A 36 -34.78 -19.70 7.98
N VAL A 37 -33.49 -19.81 7.61
CA VAL A 37 -32.43 -20.39 8.48
C VAL A 37 -32.17 -19.48 9.70
N GLY A 38 -32.18 -18.17 9.55
CA GLY A 38 -31.99 -17.23 10.65
C GLY A 38 -33.11 -17.29 11.69
N THR A 39 -34.36 -17.40 11.28
CA THR A 39 -35.52 -17.45 12.19
C THR A 39 -35.66 -18.79 12.92
N THR A 40 -35.31 -19.93 12.27
CA THR A 40 -35.31 -21.25 12.93
C THR A 40 -34.14 -21.38 13.91
N GLY A 41 -32.96 -20.78 13.63
CA GLY A 41 -31.83 -20.76 14.55
C GLY A 41 -32.12 -19.98 15.83
N ALA A 42 -32.81 -18.84 15.73
CA ALA A 42 -33.19 -17.99 16.88
C ALA A 42 -34.24 -18.69 17.79
N LEU A 43 -35.15 -19.44 17.23
CA LEU A 43 -36.17 -20.20 18.00
C LEU A 43 -35.59 -21.39 18.78
N THR A 44 -34.59 -22.08 18.23
CA THR A 44 -33.91 -23.19 18.92
C THR A 44 -33.00 -22.70 20.06
N LEU A 45 -32.32 -21.54 19.91
CA LEU A 45 -31.52 -20.97 20.98
C LEU A 45 -32.37 -20.51 22.18
N LYS A 46 -33.55 -19.95 21.94
CA LYS A 46 -34.46 -19.49 23.02
C LYS A 46 -35.06 -20.66 23.84
N LYS A 47 -35.12 -21.85 23.28
CA LYS A 47 -35.64 -23.06 23.98
C LYS A 47 -34.56 -23.72 24.83
N SER A 48 -33.28 -23.51 24.56
CA SER A 48 -32.15 -24.10 25.31
C SER A 48 -31.80 -23.30 26.57
N ILE A 49 -32.17 -22.03 26.68
CA ILE A 49 -31.77 -21.17 27.82
C ILE A 49 -32.71 -21.33 29.03
N ASN A 50 -33.93 -21.87 28.87
CA ASN A 50 -34.93 -21.97 29.96
C ASN A 50 -34.94 -23.27 30.72
N GLY A 51 -33.97 -24.19 30.52
CA GLY A 51 -33.99 -25.56 31.03
C GLY A 51 -33.02 -25.90 32.17
N HIS A 52 -32.21 -25.01 32.72
CA HIS A 52 -31.27 -25.36 33.77
C HIS A 52 -31.59 -24.70 35.11
N LYS A 53 -32.28 -25.45 35.95
CA LYS A 53 -32.43 -25.19 37.38
C LYS A 53 -31.10 -25.42 38.12
N LYS A 54 -30.82 -24.52 39.09
CA LYS A 54 -29.73 -24.56 40.08
C LYS A 54 -29.50 -25.97 40.68
N LYS A 55 -28.24 -26.42 40.64
CA LYS A 55 -27.69 -27.36 41.60
C LYS A 55 -26.52 -26.71 42.29
N GLU A 56 -26.62 -26.55 43.62
CA GLU A 56 -25.54 -26.18 44.51
C GLU A 56 -24.42 -27.23 44.44
N ILE A 57 -23.19 -26.81 44.25
CA ILE A 57 -22.01 -27.67 44.38
C ILE A 57 -21.22 -27.18 45.61
N VAL A 58 -21.17 -28.02 46.60
CA VAL A 58 -20.35 -27.90 47.79
C VAL A 58 -18.87 -27.98 47.41
N ALA A 59 -18.08 -26.98 47.75
CA ALA A 59 -16.65 -26.94 47.51
C ALA A 59 -15.92 -27.95 48.41
N ARG A 60 -15.21 -28.88 47.79
CA ARG A 60 -14.23 -29.75 48.47
C ARG A 60 -12.84 -29.29 48.08
N SER A 61 -12.12 -28.75 49.06
CA SER A 61 -10.74 -28.28 48.94
C SER A 61 -9.78 -29.46 48.72
N VAL A 62 -8.98 -29.42 47.66
CA VAL A 62 -7.84 -30.30 47.42
C VAL A 62 -6.56 -29.42 47.56
N PRO A 63 -5.50 -29.88 48.25
CA PRO A 63 -4.29 -29.10 48.43
C PRO A 63 -3.52 -28.95 47.10
N ILE A 64 -3.10 -27.73 46.78
CA ILE A 64 -2.25 -27.42 45.63
C ILE A 64 -0.79 -27.64 46.07
N GLU A 65 -0.11 -28.62 45.50
CA GLU A 65 1.34 -28.73 45.52
C GLU A 65 1.96 -27.62 44.66
N THR A 66 2.87 -26.85 45.24
CA THR A 66 3.64 -25.80 44.60
C THR A 66 4.73 -26.41 43.70
N PRO A 67 4.81 -26.13 42.41
CA PRO A 67 5.95 -26.52 41.59
C PRO A 67 7.17 -25.67 41.91
N LYS A 68 8.32 -26.33 41.96
CA LYS A 68 9.67 -25.79 42.14
C LYS A 68 10.00 -24.77 41.06
N PRO A 69 10.68 -23.67 41.33
CA PRO A 69 10.99 -22.65 40.31
C PRO A 69 11.99 -23.16 39.27
N GLU A 70 11.55 -23.18 38.05
CA GLU A 70 12.39 -23.37 36.85
C GLU A 70 13.12 -22.06 36.55
N VAL A 71 14.46 -22.13 36.43
CA VAL A 71 15.32 -20.97 36.16
C VAL A 71 15.04 -20.47 34.75
N SER A 72 14.30 -19.38 34.65
CA SER A 72 14.06 -18.68 33.40
C SER A 72 15.32 -17.98 32.91
N LYS A 73 15.70 -18.25 31.66
CA LYS A 73 16.73 -17.47 30.92
C LYS A 73 16.28 -16.00 30.84
N PRO A 74 17.20 -15.03 30.87
CA PRO A 74 16.84 -13.62 30.78
C PRO A 74 16.20 -13.34 29.42
N ILE A 75 14.95 -12.90 29.43
CA ILE A 75 14.25 -12.32 28.30
C ILE A 75 14.81 -10.92 28.12
N LEU A 76 15.49 -10.68 27.01
CA LEU A 76 15.82 -9.31 26.58
C LEU A 76 14.52 -8.51 26.46
N PRO A 77 14.44 -7.31 27.00
CA PRO A 77 13.24 -6.48 26.87
C PRO A 77 12.97 -6.19 25.39
N GLU A 78 11.78 -6.51 24.91
CA GLU A 78 11.27 -5.95 23.66
C GLU A 78 11.33 -4.42 23.78
N PRO A 79 11.81 -3.70 22.76
CA PRO A 79 11.76 -2.25 22.77
C PRO A 79 10.31 -1.81 22.91
N ASP A 80 10.04 -0.99 23.90
CA ASP A 80 8.73 -0.45 24.25
C ASP A 80 8.01 0.02 22.99
N ALA A 81 6.78 -0.45 22.83
CA ALA A 81 5.89 0.00 21.77
C ALA A 81 5.64 1.51 21.97
N VAL A 82 6.12 2.32 21.02
CA VAL A 82 5.82 3.74 20.98
C VAL A 82 4.29 3.90 20.97
N PRO A 83 3.68 4.71 21.85
CA PRO A 83 2.23 4.86 21.90
C PRO A 83 1.67 5.37 20.56
N ALA A 84 0.66 4.68 20.04
CA ALA A 84 0.02 4.97 18.75
C ALA A 84 -0.77 6.30 18.69
N GLU A 85 -0.83 7.07 19.79
CA GLU A 85 -1.82 8.15 19.91
C GLU A 85 -1.42 9.50 19.31
N ASN A 86 -0.18 9.74 18.89
CA ASN A 86 0.25 11.07 18.45
C ASN A 86 0.66 11.19 16.98
N HIS A 87 0.62 10.10 16.21
CA HIS A 87 1.00 10.15 14.78
C HIS A 87 -0.11 10.64 13.84
N SER A 88 -1.30 10.95 14.34
CA SER A 88 -2.43 11.38 13.50
C SER A 88 -2.35 12.83 12.98
N LYS A 89 -1.36 13.62 13.39
CA LYS A 89 -1.24 15.05 13.02
C LYS A 89 -0.02 15.40 12.15
N ALA A 90 0.90 14.48 11.91
CA ALA A 90 2.12 14.72 11.13
C ALA A 90 2.06 13.99 9.80
N TYR A 91 1.11 14.36 8.96
CA TYR A 91 1.13 13.91 7.57
C TYR A 91 1.93 14.88 6.71
N GLU A 92 2.59 14.30 5.68
CA GLU A 92 3.38 15.02 4.69
C GLU A 92 2.83 16.41 4.38
N GLU A 93 3.73 17.40 4.28
CA GLU A 93 3.40 18.69 3.69
C GLU A 93 2.81 18.46 2.31
N ALA A 94 1.49 18.39 2.26
CA ALA A 94 0.80 18.23 1.00
C ALA A 94 1.04 19.50 0.19
N LEU A 95 1.75 19.36 -0.92
CA LEU A 95 1.74 20.40 -1.94
C LEU A 95 0.29 20.65 -2.34
N PRO A 96 -0.15 21.91 -2.45
CA PRO A 96 -1.47 22.22 -2.93
C PRO A 96 -1.71 21.50 -4.26
N GLU A 97 -2.83 20.87 -4.39
CA GLU A 97 -3.50 20.15 -5.50
C GLU A 97 -2.77 20.17 -6.87
N GLN A 98 -1.49 19.83 -6.96
CA GLN A 98 -0.76 19.79 -8.22
C GLN A 98 -0.85 18.38 -8.80
N VAL A 99 -1.51 18.26 -9.94
CA VAL A 99 -1.34 17.13 -10.85
C VAL A 99 0.00 17.34 -11.56
N PHE A 100 1.01 16.58 -11.21
CA PHE A 100 2.28 16.64 -11.91
C PHE A 100 2.14 15.91 -13.24
N GLU A 101 2.15 16.65 -14.34
CA GLU A 101 2.22 16.07 -15.67
C GLU A 101 3.53 15.26 -15.84
N PRO A 102 3.55 14.23 -16.72
CA PRO A 102 4.80 13.57 -17.07
C PRO A 102 5.78 14.64 -17.51
N THR A 103 6.94 14.66 -16.92
CA THR A 103 7.89 15.74 -17.02
C THR A 103 8.25 16.08 -18.47
N ALA A 104 8.23 17.36 -18.78
CA ALA A 104 9.15 17.94 -19.76
C ALA A 104 10.57 17.38 -19.52
N PRO A 105 11.47 17.36 -20.54
CA PRO A 105 12.80 16.81 -20.38
C PRO A 105 13.44 17.32 -19.09
N VAL A 106 13.80 16.38 -18.20
CA VAL A 106 14.43 16.72 -16.91
C VAL A 106 15.71 17.48 -17.23
N GLU A 107 15.84 18.70 -16.70
CA GLU A 107 17.07 19.46 -16.86
C GLU A 107 18.28 18.64 -16.40
N PRO A 108 19.42 18.75 -17.11
CA PRO A 108 20.61 18.02 -16.70
C PRO A 108 21.01 18.42 -15.27
N PRO A 109 21.46 17.44 -14.48
CA PRO A 109 21.82 17.70 -13.08
C PRO A 109 22.90 18.76 -12.95
N PRO A 110 22.90 19.53 -11.85
CA PRO A 110 23.95 20.51 -11.55
C PRO A 110 25.34 19.89 -11.66
N GLU A 111 26.36 20.66 -12.04
CA GLU A 111 27.74 20.16 -12.24
C GLU A 111 28.33 19.38 -11.08
N ILE A 112 27.86 19.61 -9.87
CA ILE A 112 28.26 18.89 -8.64
C ILE A 112 28.05 17.38 -8.77
N ILE A 113 27.06 16.95 -9.56
CA ILE A 113 26.73 15.53 -9.74
C ILE A 113 27.65 14.82 -10.72
N LYS A 114 28.28 15.56 -11.64
CA LYS A 114 29.13 14.99 -12.72
C LYS A 114 30.52 14.52 -12.27
N LYS A 115 30.96 14.82 -11.05
CA LYS A 115 32.33 14.50 -10.55
C LYS A 115 32.44 13.24 -9.73
N SER A 116 31.39 12.44 -9.59
CA SER A 116 31.50 11.16 -8.89
C SER A 116 31.98 10.06 -9.82
N ASP A 117 32.88 9.20 -9.31
CA ASP A 117 33.30 7.99 -10.00
C ASP A 117 32.10 7.13 -10.42
N PRO A 118 32.20 6.40 -11.56
CA PRO A 118 31.12 5.54 -12.01
C PRO A 118 30.74 4.52 -10.93
N VAL A 119 29.48 4.54 -10.49
CA VAL A 119 28.97 3.58 -9.49
C VAL A 119 28.67 2.26 -10.19
N VAL A 120 29.39 1.23 -9.83
CA VAL A 120 29.16 -0.12 -10.31
C VAL A 120 28.15 -0.82 -9.40
N VAL A 121 27.19 -1.50 -9.98
CA VAL A 121 26.28 -2.37 -9.23
C VAL A 121 27.08 -3.55 -8.70
N ALA A 122 27.04 -3.77 -7.39
CA ALA A 122 27.71 -4.94 -6.83
C ALA A 122 27.04 -6.22 -7.36
N PRO A 123 27.80 -7.25 -7.76
CA PRO A 123 27.27 -8.44 -8.42
C PRO A 123 26.10 -9.11 -7.68
N GLU A 124 26.15 -9.14 -6.35
CA GLU A 124 25.11 -9.71 -5.49
C GLU A 124 23.78 -8.95 -5.57
N PHE A 125 23.83 -7.68 -5.97
CA PHE A 125 22.64 -6.82 -6.11
C PHE A 125 22.17 -6.63 -7.56
N ALA A 126 22.82 -7.26 -8.54
CA ALA A 126 22.45 -7.10 -9.93
C ALA A 126 20.98 -7.48 -10.17
N GLY A 127 20.20 -6.52 -10.66
CA GLY A 127 18.79 -6.69 -10.94
C GLY A 127 17.88 -6.86 -9.71
N THR A 128 18.29 -6.43 -8.52
CA THR A 128 17.52 -6.59 -7.26
C THR A 128 16.07 -6.15 -7.40
N TRP A 129 15.81 -4.95 -7.93
CA TRP A 129 14.44 -4.47 -8.09
C TRP A 129 13.60 -5.37 -9.00
N ARG A 130 14.21 -5.95 -10.08
CA ARG A 130 13.53 -6.86 -10.99
C ARG A 130 13.24 -8.21 -10.35
N LYS A 131 14.20 -8.75 -9.57
CA LYS A 131 14.04 -10.02 -8.84
C LYS A 131 12.93 -9.95 -7.80
N ASN A 132 12.77 -8.78 -7.15
CA ASN A 132 11.78 -8.55 -6.10
C ASN A 132 10.42 -8.09 -6.63
N ALA A 133 10.33 -7.72 -7.92
CA ALA A 133 9.09 -7.28 -8.54
C ALA A 133 8.02 -8.37 -8.51
N VAL A 134 6.76 -7.94 -8.40
CA VAL A 134 5.62 -8.84 -8.58
C VAL A 134 5.58 -9.32 -10.02
N GLN A 135 5.48 -10.63 -10.20
CA GLN A 135 5.35 -11.23 -11.53
C GLN A 135 3.95 -10.98 -12.08
N LEU A 136 3.87 -10.52 -13.30
CA LEU A 136 2.63 -10.32 -14.04
C LEU A 136 2.54 -11.39 -15.14
N ALA A 137 1.42 -12.11 -15.19
CA ALA A 137 1.21 -13.16 -16.20
C ALA A 137 0.94 -12.53 -17.58
N GLU A 138 -0.11 -11.73 -17.67
CA GLU A 138 -0.52 -11.03 -18.87
C GLU A 138 -1.13 -9.68 -18.49
N LEU A 139 -0.91 -8.67 -19.30
CA LEU A 139 -1.52 -7.36 -19.12
C LEU A 139 -2.52 -7.11 -20.24
N PRO A 140 -3.82 -6.99 -19.92
CA PRO A 140 -4.81 -6.58 -20.90
C PRO A 140 -4.48 -5.18 -21.44
N PRO A 141 -4.99 -4.81 -22.61
CA PRO A 141 -4.84 -3.46 -23.14
C PRO A 141 -5.53 -2.45 -22.23
N GLY A 142 -4.96 -1.27 -22.09
CA GLY A 142 -5.54 -0.18 -21.32
C GLY A 142 -4.52 0.67 -20.57
N PRO A 143 -4.94 1.84 -20.06
CA PRO A 143 -4.12 2.69 -19.21
C PRO A 143 -3.76 1.96 -17.90
N ARG A 144 -2.48 2.03 -17.52
CA ARG A 144 -1.96 1.37 -16.31
C ARG A 144 -2.08 2.27 -15.10
N ILE A 145 -2.49 1.71 -13.98
CA ILE A 145 -2.57 2.44 -12.70
C ILE A 145 -1.75 1.68 -11.67
N ALA A 146 -0.76 2.36 -11.10
CA ALA A 146 -0.02 1.91 -9.92
C ALA A 146 -0.45 2.75 -8.71
N ILE A 147 -0.80 2.07 -7.62
CA ILE A 147 -1.14 2.71 -6.34
C ILE A 147 -0.11 2.26 -5.31
N VAL A 148 0.56 3.24 -4.70
CA VAL A 148 1.48 3.04 -3.57
C VAL A 148 0.73 3.40 -2.29
N ILE A 149 0.77 2.50 -1.31
CA ILE A 149 0.23 2.75 0.04
C ILE A 149 1.41 3.05 0.95
N ASP A 150 1.59 4.31 1.29
CA ASP A 150 2.63 4.82 2.17
C ASP A 150 2.28 4.65 3.65
N ASP A 151 3.19 4.94 4.57
CA ASP A 151 3.04 4.86 6.02
C ASP A 151 2.59 3.50 6.56
N ALA A 152 2.78 2.42 5.80
CA ALA A 152 2.44 1.09 6.26
C ALA A 152 3.33 0.65 7.45
N GLY A 153 2.75 -0.09 8.38
CA GLY A 153 3.46 -0.76 9.46
C GLY A 153 3.20 -0.22 10.86
N ILE A 154 2.90 1.07 11.03
CA ILE A 154 2.65 1.70 12.36
C ILE A 154 1.26 1.30 12.86
N ASP A 155 0.21 1.71 12.16
CA ASP A 155 -1.14 1.22 12.45
C ASP A 155 -1.31 -0.17 11.82
N ARG A 156 -1.07 -1.20 12.61
CA ARG A 156 -1.13 -2.59 12.14
C ARG A 156 -2.52 -3.00 11.66
N LYS A 157 -3.58 -2.45 12.25
CA LYS A 157 -4.96 -2.76 11.87
C LYS A 157 -5.28 -2.19 10.48
N ARG A 158 -4.96 -0.91 10.27
CA ARG A 158 -5.18 -0.25 8.99
C ARG A 158 -4.22 -0.76 7.91
N THR A 159 -2.96 -1.05 8.27
CA THR A 159 -2.01 -1.72 7.38
C THR A 159 -2.55 -3.08 6.92
N ALA A 160 -3.07 -3.91 7.83
CA ALA A 160 -3.67 -5.19 7.45
C ALA A 160 -4.92 -5.02 6.58
N ALA A 161 -5.74 -4.00 6.82
CA ALA A 161 -6.89 -3.70 5.98
C ALA A 161 -6.47 -3.25 4.57
N ALA A 162 -5.40 -2.46 4.44
CA ALA A 162 -4.83 -2.09 3.13
C ALA A 162 -4.23 -3.30 2.40
N ILE A 163 -3.56 -4.20 3.10
CA ILE A 163 -3.03 -5.47 2.55
C ILE A 163 -4.15 -6.39 2.04
N ASN A 164 -5.35 -6.31 2.60
CA ASN A 164 -6.50 -7.10 2.15
C ASN A 164 -7.25 -6.51 0.94
N LEU A 165 -6.84 -5.33 0.44
CA LEU A 165 -7.39 -4.79 -0.80
C LEU A 165 -6.97 -5.65 -2.01
N PRO A 166 -7.77 -5.69 -3.09
CA PRO A 166 -7.36 -6.37 -4.32
C PRO A 166 -6.03 -5.84 -4.86
N GLY A 167 -5.08 -6.75 -5.13
CA GLY A 167 -3.74 -6.43 -5.65
C GLY A 167 -3.61 -6.58 -7.17
N PRO A 168 -2.42 -6.26 -7.70
CA PRO A 168 -1.21 -5.85 -6.97
C PRO A 168 -1.18 -4.35 -6.63
N LEU A 169 -1.06 -4.02 -5.36
CA LEU A 169 -0.66 -2.69 -4.89
C LEU A 169 0.85 -2.69 -4.59
N THR A 170 1.44 -1.52 -4.37
CA THR A 170 2.77 -1.40 -3.79
C THR A 170 2.65 -0.89 -2.37
N ILE A 171 3.12 -1.66 -1.39
CA ILE A 171 3.03 -1.30 0.03
C ILE A 171 4.38 -0.80 0.51
N ALA A 172 4.46 0.46 0.90
CA ALA A 172 5.67 1.12 1.36
C ALA A 172 5.68 1.19 2.91
N PHE A 173 6.58 0.41 3.51
CA PHE A 173 6.66 0.28 4.95
C PHE A 173 7.64 1.26 5.56
N LEU A 174 7.19 1.99 6.60
CA LEU A 174 8.06 2.83 7.43
C LEU A 174 9.14 1.99 8.12
N THR A 175 10.38 2.46 8.02
CA THR A 175 11.56 1.71 8.51
C THR A 175 11.59 1.49 10.01
N TYR A 176 10.89 2.32 10.77
CA TYR A 176 10.81 2.25 12.24
C TYR A 176 9.55 1.54 12.76
N ALA A 177 8.72 1.01 11.88
CA ALA A 177 7.55 0.24 12.29
C ALA A 177 7.94 -1.08 12.97
N GLY A 178 7.07 -1.55 13.87
CA GLY A 178 7.28 -2.81 14.59
C GLY A 178 6.84 -4.04 13.78
N ALA A 179 7.45 -5.20 14.05
CA ALA A 179 7.12 -6.48 13.43
C ALA A 179 7.12 -6.48 11.88
N LEU A 180 8.00 -5.69 11.29
CA LEU A 180 8.12 -5.51 9.84
C LEU A 180 8.22 -6.83 9.07
N PRO A 181 9.07 -7.82 9.43
CA PRO A 181 9.16 -9.06 8.67
C PRO A 181 7.81 -9.81 8.54
N LYS A 182 6.98 -9.78 9.60
CA LYS A 182 5.65 -10.41 9.58
C LYS A 182 4.68 -9.66 8.67
N GLN A 183 4.65 -8.33 8.75
CA GLN A 183 3.75 -7.50 7.95
C GLN A 183 4.14 -7.54 6.46
N VAL A 184 5.43 -7.47 6.15
CA VAL A 184 5.97 -7.59 4.79
C VAL A 184 5.66 -8.96 4.18
N SER A 185 5.84 -10.04 4.97
CA SER A 185 5.47 -11.40 4.51
C SER A 185 3.99 -11.51 4.19
N ALA A 186 3.11 -10.91 5.01
CA ALA A 186 1.67 -10.91 4.76
C ALA A 186 1.32 -10.13 3.47
N ALA A 187 1.93 -8.96 3.24
CA ALA A 187 1.70 -8.17 2.04
C ALA A 187 2.17 -8.91 0.76
N ARG A 188 3.33 -9.57 0.81
CA ARG A 188 3.80 -10.41 -0.31
C ARG A 188 2.89 -11.61 -0.57
N ALA A 189 2.44 -12.29 0.49
CA ALA A 189 1.51 -13.42 0.37
C ALA A 189 0.16 -13.01 -0.23
N ALA A 190 -0.27 -11.75 -0.02
CA ALA A 190 -1.45 -11.16 -0.65
C ALA A 190 -1.20 -10.70 -2.11
N GLY A 191 0.00 -10.87 -2.65
CA GLY A 191 0.34 -10.50 -4.03
C GLY A 191 0.74 -9.05 -4.24
N HIS A 192 1.08 -8.32 -3.15
CA HIS A 192 1.53 -6.93 -3.24
C HIS A 192 3.03 -6.81 -3.41
N GLU A 193 3.45 -5.75 -4.08
CA GLU A 193 4.84 -5.32 -4.18
C GLU A 193 5.25 -4.58 -2.91
N ILE A 194 6.52 -4.69 -2.53
CA ILE A 194 7.05 -4.12 -1.29
C ILE A 194 8.04 -3.01 -1.59
N MET A 195 7.96 -1.92 -0.82
CA MET A 195 8.86 -0.78 -0.89
C MET A 195 9.27 -0.33 0.51
N VAL A 196 10.44 0.29 0.63
CA VAL A 196 10.89 0.94 1.86
C VAL A 196 10.44 2.39 1.85
N HIS A 197 9.65 2.80 2.83
CA HIS A 197 9.25 4.18 3.04
C HIS A 197 10.29 4.86 3.93
N MET A 198 11.18 5.63 3.30
CA MET A 198 12.38 6.17 3.94
C MET A 198 12.11 7.56 4.52
N ALA A 199 12.29 7.72 5.83
CA ALA A 199 12.13 8.99 6.50
C ALA A 199 13.17 10.01 6.02
N MET A 200 12.71 11.16 5.54
CA MET A 200 13.53 12.24 5.01
C MET A 200 13.10 13.60 5.59
N GLU A 201 14.04 14.52 5.75
CA GLU A 201 13.83 15.79 6.41
C GLU A 201 12.79 16.66 5.71
N PRO A 202 11.71 17.10 6.41
CA PRO A 202 10.74 18.05 5.90
C PRO A 202 11.23 19.49 6.04
N LEU A 203 10.67 20.43 5.26
CA LEU A 203 10.86 21.87 5.45
C LEU A 203 10.27 22.35 6.77
N ASN A 204 9.11 21.82 7.14
CA ASN A 204 8.45 22.15 8.38
C ASN A 204 9.11 21.41 9.56
N LYS A 205 9.91 22.12 10.34
CA LYS A 205 10.62 21.56 11.51
C LYS A 205 9.70 21.20 12.69
N SER A 206 8.42 21.54 12.64
CA SER A 206 7.46 21.20 13.72
C SER A 206 6.85 19.81 13.56
N VAL A 207 7.05 19.16 12.41
CA VAL A 207 6.59 17.76 12.19
C VAL A 207 7.74 16.79 12.44
N ASP A 208 7.44 15.65 13.02
CA ASP A 208 8.41 14.60 13.32
C ASP A 208 8.39 13.53 12.22
N PRO A 209 9.44 13.41 11.40
CA PRO A 209 9.54 12.35 10.39
C PRO A 209 9.93 10.98 10.96
N GLY A 210 10.12 10.89 12.27
CA GLY A 210 10.55 9.66 12.94
C GLY A 210 12.07 9.50 13.07
N PRO A 211 12.53 8.37 13.60
CA PRO A 211 13.94 8.12 13.88
C PRO A 211 14.74 7.83 12.61
N ASN A 212 16.07 8.07 12.67
CA ASN A 212 17.03 7.84 11.58
C ASN A 212 16.66 8.55 10.27
N VAL A 213 16.06 9.74 10.39
CA VAL A 213 15.69 10.59 9.25
C VAL A 213 16.92 11.00 8.45
N LEU A 214 16.85 10.96 7.13
CA LEU A 214 17.88 11.51 6.26
C LEU A 214 17.77 13.04 6.29
N GLN A 215 18.86 13.71 6.69
CA GLN A 215 18.94 15.17 6.89
C GLN A 215 19.96 15.79 5.94
N SER A 216 19.71 17.02 5.51
CA SER A 216 20.53 17.72 4.53
C SER A 216 21.86 18.21 5.11
N ASP A 217 21.87 18.64 6.36
CA ASP A 217 23.04 19.33 6.96
C ASP A 217 23.93 18.37 7.79
N ILE A 218 24.00 17.09 7.41
CA ILE A 218 24.87 16.10 8.06
C ILE A 218 25.87 15.52 7.06
N GLU A 219 26.94 14.92 7.58
CA GLU A 219 27.97 14.29 6.76
C GLU A 219 27.41 13.17 5.88
N ALA A 220 27.96 13.02 4.66
CA ALA A 220 27.54 11.97 3.72
C ALA A 220 27.63 10.55 4.31
N ALA A 221 28.59 10.31 5.20
CA ALA A 221 28.73 9.04 5.92
C ALA A 221 27.55 8.76 6.87
N ASP A 222 27.03 9.80 7.52
CA ASP A 222 25.87 9.67 8.41
C ASP A 222 24.58 9.49 7.61
N ILE A 223 24.41 10.16 6.48
CA ILE A 223 23.30 9.91 5.55
C ILE A 223 23.33 8.43 5.11
N LEU A 224 24.48 7.94 4.66
CA LEU A 224 24.64 6.55 4.21
C LEU A 224 24.36 5.55 5.34
N LYS A 225 24.81 5.83 6.57
CA LYS A 225 24.55 5.01 7.74
C LYS A 225 23.05 4.88 8.04
N ARG A 226 22.32 6.00 8.03
CA ARG A 226 20.86 6.02 8.28
C ARG A 226 20.09 5.35 7.15
N LEU A 227 20.49 5.59 5.90
CA LEU A 227 19.92 4.91 4.73
C LEU A 227 20.11 3.40 4.81
N THR A 228 21.34 2.96 5.11
CA THR A 228 21.67 1.54 5.28
C THR A 228 20.86 0.89 6.40
N TRP A 229 20.73 1.56 7.55
CA TRP A 229 19.88 1.09 8.64
C TRP A 229 18.42 0.87 8.18
N GLY A 230 17.85 1.80 7.41
CA GLY A 230 16.49 1.64 6.89
C GLY A 230 16.36 0.48 5.88
N LEU A 231 17.35 0.33 4.99
CA LEU A 231 17.39 -0.74 3.98
C LEU A 231 17.59 -2.15 4.58
N GLU A 232 18.07 -2.26 5.81
CA GLU A 232 18.29 -3.54 6.51
C GLU A 232 17.13 -3.96 7.41
N ARG A 233 16.05 -3.17 7.49
CA ARG A 233 14.90 -3.48 8.36
C ARG A 233 14.09 -4.68 7.91
N PHE A 234 14.05 -4.94 6.62
CA PHE A 234 13.41 -6.11 5.99
C PHE A 234 13.97 -6.31 4.58
N THR A 235 13.54 -7.36 3.91
CA THR A 235 14.02 -7.74 2.57
C THR A 235 12.88 -7.91 1.59
N GLY A 236 13.20 -8.07 0.29
CA GLY A 236 12.21 -8.36 -0.75
C GLY A 236 11.51 -7.13 -1.30
N TYR A 237 12.01 -5.94 -1.05
CA TYR A 237 11.52 -4.68 -1.61
C TYR A 237 12.18 -4.38 -2.98
N VAL A 238 11.47 -3.64 -3.81
CA VAL A 238 11.97 -3.23 -5.14
C VAL A 238 12.82 -1.95 -5.07
N GLY A 239 12.59 -1.10 -4.08
CA GLY A 239 13.25 0.20 -3.95
C GLY A 239 12.76 0.98 -2.75
N ILE A 240 12.96 2.28 -2.79
CA ILE A 240 12.51 3.21 -1.76
C ILE A 240 11.64 4.32 -2.35
N ASN A 241 10.79 4.91 -1.50
CA ASN A 241 10.22 6.24 -1.71
C ASN A 241 10.42 7.10 -0.45
N ASN A 242 10.21 8.41 -0.58
CA ASN A 242 10.42 9.33 0.54
C ASN A 242 9.16 9.48 1.40
N HIS A 243 9.30 9.25 2.72
CA HIS A 243 8.39 9.73 3.74
C HIS A 243 8.74 11.17 4.08
N MET A 244 7.78 12.10 3.95
CA MET A 244 8.07 13.54 4.01
C MET A 244 9.19 13.92 3.03
N GLY A 245 10.20 14.67 3.50
CA GLY A 245 11.40 14.93 2.72
C GLY A 245 11.33 16.15 1.83
N SER A 246 10.42 17.08 2.06
CA SER A 246 10.29 18.30 1.25
C SER A 246 11.57 19.16 1.24
N ARG A 247 12.41 19.06 2.30
CA ARG A 247 13.74 19.68 2.33
C ARG A 247 14.80 18.76 1.73
N PHE A 248 14.87 17.51 2.17
CA PHE A 248 15.95 16.60 1.79
C PHE A 248 15.94 16.26 0.30
N THR A 249 14.76 16.04 -0.30
CA THR A 249 14.66 15.72 -1.73
C THR A 249 15.05 16.92 -2.64
N ALA A 250 15.09 18.13 -2.10
CA ALA A 250 15.59 19.31 -2.79
C ALA A 250 17.12 19.51 -2.62
N ASP A 251 17.77 18.73 -1.76
CA ASP A 251 19.21 18.77 -1.54
C ASP A 251 19.97 17.85 -2.51
N PRO A 252 20.71 18.39 -3.49
CA PRO A 252 21.44 17.53 -4.44
C PRO A 252 22.58 16.75 -3.79
N VAL A 253 23.16 17.21 -2.68
CA VAL A 253 24.25 16.51 -1.99
C VAL A 253 23.72 15.27 -1.28
N GLY A 254 22.65 15.42 -0.51
CA GLY A 254 21.99 14.29 0.15
C GLY A 254 21.43 13.28 -0.84
N MET A 255 20.74 13.75 -1.89
CA MET A 255 20.18 12.87 -2.93
C MET A 255 21.25 12.13 -3.74
N ASN A 256 22.45 12.70 -3.93
CA ASN A 256 23.61 12.00 -4.49
C ASN A 256 23.99 10.75 -3.67
N VAL A 257 24.08 10.88 -2.35
CA VAL A 257 24.38 9.76 -1.46
C VAL A 257 23.32 8.64 -1.60
N VAL A 258 22.04 9.04 -1.61
CA VAL A 258 20.92 8.11 -1.78
C VAL A 258 20.99 7.38 -3.11
N MET A 259 21.06 8.12 -4.24
CA MET A 259 21.02 7.50 -5.57
C MET A 259 22.26 6.65 -5.85
N ARG A 260 23.42 7.03 -5.33
CA ARG A 260 24.64 6.22 -5.40
C ARG A 260 24.45 4.86 -4.72
N GLU A 261 23.86 4.84 -3.52
CA GLU A 261 23.59 3.59 -2.79
C GLU A 261 22.49 2.76 -3.45
N LEU A 262 21.42 3.37 -3.96
CA LEU A 262 20.39 2.67 -4.72
C LEU A 262 20.96 2.03 -6.00
N LYS A 263 21.81 2.75 -6.74
CA LYS A 263 22.51 2.18 -7.90
C LYS A 263 23.36 0.98 -7.49
N ARG A 264 24.16 1.11 -6.43
CA ARG A 264 25.02 0.03 -5.92
C ARG A 264 24.19 -1.23 -5.55
N ARG A 265 23.01 -1.05 -4.98
CA ARG A 265 22.10 -2.15 -4.58
C ARG A 265 21.14 -2.59 -5.69
N GLY A 266 21.16 -1.98 -6.86
CA GLY A 266 20.26 -2.31 -7.96
C GLY A 266 18.79 -2.10 -7.61
N LEU A 267 18.46 -1.01 -6.89
CA LEU A 267 17.15 -0.64 -6.42
C LEU A 267 16.55 0.50 -7.25
N LEU A 268 15.22 0.62 -7.26
CA LEU A 268 14.51 1.74 -7.87
C LEU A 268 14.17 2.84 -6.86
N PHE A 269 13.86 4.04 -7.37
CA PHE A 269 13.39 5.18 -6.59
C PHE A 269 12.00 5.62 -7.05
N VAL A 270 11.12 5.94 -6.10
CA VAL A 270 9.86 6.62 -6.36
C VAL A 270 9.87 7.95 -5.64
N ASP A 271 9.79 9.05 -6.39
CA ASP A 271 9.68 10.38 -5.82
C ASP A 271 8.22 10.63 -5.40
N SER A 272 7.97 10.70 -4.10
CA SER A 272 6.64 11.03 -3.55
C SER A 272 6.24 12.49 -3.81
N ARG A 273 7.17 13.31 -4.31
CA ARG A 273 6.97 14.73 -4.70
C ARG A 273 6.30 15.55 -3.59
N THR A 274 6.91 15.52 -2.43
CA THR A 274 6.54 16.36 -1.28
C THR A 274 7.04 17.79 -1.42
N SER A 275 7.87 18.07 -2.44
CA SER A 275 8.32 19.40 -2.84
C SER A 275 8.30 19.56 -4.36
N GLY A 276 7.94 20.74 -4.84
CA GLY A 276 8.13 21.12 -6.25
C GLY A 276 9.60 21.32 -6.62
N GLN A 277 10.49 21.45 -5.63
CA GLN A 277 11.93 21.69 -5.83
C GLN A 277 12.76 20.40 -5.76
N THR A 278 12.11 19.22 -5.72
CA THR A 278 12.83 17.95 -5.68
C THR A 278 13.81 17.81 -6.85
N VAL A 279 15.02 17.35 -6.55
CA VAL A 279 16.04 16.98 -7.54
C VAL A 279 16.08 15.45 -7.75
N GLY A 280 15.13 14.69 -7.16
CA GLY A 280 15.09 13.23 -7.18
C GLY A 280 15.24 12.66 -8.58
N ALA A 281 14.44 13.14 -9.54
CA ALA A 281 14.47 12.66 -10.93
C ALA A 281 15.80 12.97 -11.64
N SER A 282 16.34 14.19 -11.50
CA SER A 282 17.60 14.57 -12.16
C SER A 282 18.79 13.78 -11.63
N VAL A 283 18.85 13.58 -10.30
CA VAL A 283 19.92 12.77 -9.68
C VAL A 283 19.77 11.29 -10.03
N ALA A 284 18.54 10.74 -10.05
CA ALA A 284 18.30 9.36 -10.47
C ALA A 284 18.78 9.12 -11.90
N LEU A 285 18.50 10.03 -12.83
CA LEU A 285 19.01 9.99 -14.21
C LEU A 285 20.53 10.01 -14.27
N ALA A 286 21.19 10.87 -13.49
CA ALA A 286 22.65 10.99 -13.49
C ALA A 286 23.35 9.69 -13.06
N TYR A 287 22.74 8.93 -12.16
CA TYR A 287 23.25 7.63 -11.68
C TYR A 287 22.65 6.42 -12.42
N ASP A 288 21.81 6.64 -13.43
CA ASP A 288 21.07 5.55 -14.10
C ASP A 288 20.32 4.65 -13.08
N VAL A 289 19.70 5.27 -12.07
CA VAL A 289 18.79 4.61 -11.13
C VAL A 289 17.41 4.53 -11.79
N PRO A 290 16.76 3.36 -11.83
CA PRO A 290 15.38 3.27 -12.29
C PRO A 290 14.47 4.08 -11.37
N PHE A 291 13.64 4.95 -11.92
CA PHE A 291 12.77 5.81 -11.09
C PHE A 291 11.44 6.09 -11.77
N THR A 292 10.49 6.52 -10.98
CA THR A 292 9.26 7.19 -11.39
C THR A 292 8.85 8.18 -10.30
N GLN A 293 7.73 8.90 -10.50
CA GLN A 293 7.27 9.90 -9.56
C GLN A 293 5.74 9.88 -9.41
N ARG A 294 5.23 10.36 -8.28
CA ARG A 294 3.81 10.50 -8.04
C ARG A 294 3.18 11.50 -9.00
N ASN A 295 2.07 11.09 -9.61
CA ASN A 295 1.19 11.96 -10.39
C ASN A 295 0.02 12.49 -9.56
N ILE A 296 -0.59 11.63 -8.74
CA ILE A 296 -1.80 11.94 -7.97
C ILE A 296 -1.60 11.59 -6.49
N PHE A 297 -1.99 12.50 -5.60
CA PHE A 297 -2.10 12.24 -4.16
C PHE A 297 -3.57 12.00 -3.84
N LEU A 298 -3.92 10.78 -3.38
CA LEU A 298 -5.32 10.37 -3.28
C LEU A 298 -6.01 10.90 -2.03
N ASP A 299 -5.32 11.00 -0.92
CA ASP A 299 -5.92 11.23 0.40
C ASP A 299 -5.30 12.39 1.18
N ASN A 300 -4.90 13.44 0.47
CA ASN A 300 -4.53 14.70 1.09
C ASN A 300 -5.61 15.21 2.06
N GLU A 301 -6.87 15.10 1.64
CA GLU A 301 -8.03 15.26 2.50
C GLU A 301 -8.61 13.87 2.80
N PRO A 302 -8.64 13.43 4.10
CA PRO A 302 -8.97 12.06 4.46
C PRO A 302 -10.49 11.81 4.55
N THR A 303 -11.24 12.16 3.50
CA THR A 303 -12.67 11.87 3.35
C THR A 303 -12.90 10.98 2.13
N VAL A 304 -13.94 10.15 2.17
CA VAL A 304 -14.28 9.26 1.04
C VAL A 304 -14.58 10.07 -0.22
N GLU A 305 -15.25 11.20 -0.08
CA GLU A 305 -15.60 12.10 -1.17
C GLU A 305 -14.36 12.70 -1.84
N ALA A 306 -13.39 13.16 -1.04
CA ALA A 306 -12.15 13.73 -1.53
C ALA A 306 -11.29 12.66 -2.23
N VAL A 307 -11.15 11.48 -1.63
CA VAL A 307 -10.45 10.34 -2.27
C VAL A 307 -11.11 9.97 -3.59
N ASN A 308 -12.44 9.88 -3.65
CA ASN A 308 -13.17 9.60 -4.88
C ASN A 308 -12.97 10.70 -5.95
N LYS A 309 -12.84 11.96 -5.55
CA LYS A 309 -12.49 13.07 -6.46
C LYS A 309 -11.09 12.85 -7.06
N GLN A 310 -10.10 12.47 -6.25
CA GLN A 310 -8.75 12.22 -6.72
C GLN A 310 -8.64 10.94 -7.57
N LEU A 311 -9.41 9.89 -7.27
CA LEU A 311 -9.52 8.70 -8.12
C LEU A 311 -10.03 9.05 -9.53
N ARG A 312 -11.03 9.92 -9.64
CA ARG A 312 -11.48 10.42 -10.96
C ARG A 312 -10.40 11.21 -11.70
N ARG A 313 -9.60 12.02 -10.99
CA ARG A 313 -8.45 12.74 -11.58
C ARG A 313 -7.38 11.76 -12.07
N MET A 314 -7.10 10.73 -11.28
CA MET A 314 -6.18 9.66 -11.66
C MET A 314 -6.64 8.93 -12.93
N GLU A 315 -7.94 8.63 -13.05
CA GLU A 315 -8.52 8.03 -14.26
C GLU A 315 -8.31 8.90 -15.49
N ILE A 316 -8.59 10.21 -15.39
CA ILE A 316 -8.38 11.18 -16.47
C ILE A 316 -6.90 11.24 -16.85
N PHE A 317 -6.01 11.36 -15.85
CA PHE A 317 -4.58 11.39 -16.08
C PHE A 317 -4.07 10.12 -16.78
N ALA A 318 -4.49 8.94 -16.29
CA ALA A 318 -4.09 7.66 -16.87
C ALA A 318 -4.57 7.48 -18.32
N LYS A 319 -5.80 7.91 -18.63
CA LYS A 319 -6.32 7.88 -20.01
C LYS A 319 -5.52 8.78 -20.95
N ARG A 320 -5.10 9.95 -20.49
CA ARG A 320 -4.31 10.91 -21.29
C ARG A 320 -2.87 10.43 -21.52
N ASN A 321 -2.24 9.86 -20.50
CA ASN A 321 -0.80 9.58 -20.49
C ASN A 321 -0.45 8.08 -20.66
N GLY A 322 -1.47 7.21 -20.69
CA GLY A 322 -1.30 5.76 -20.78
C GLY A 322 -0.90 5.10 -19.47
N TYR A 323 -0.69 5.86 -18.40
CA TYR A 323 -0.50 5.38 -17.02
C TYR A 323 -0.69 6.50 -15.99
N ALA A 324 -0.86 6.12 -14.72
CA ALA A 324 -0.78 7.01 -13.57
C ALA A 324 -0.13 6.31 -12.37
N VAL A 325 0.65 7.08 -11.59
CA VAL A 325 1.18 6.70 -10.29
C VAL A 325 0.44 7.50 -9.22
N ALA A 326 -0.26 6.81 -8.33
CA ALA A 326 -0.96 7.41 -7.22
C ALA A 326 -0.34 7.00 -5.89
N ILE A 327 -0.32 7.91 -4.91
CA ILE A 327 0.07 7.64 -3.52
C ILE A 327 -1.13 7.86 -2.61
N ALA A 328 -1.28 6.98 -1.63
CA ALA A 328 -2.30 7.01 -0.60
C ALA A 328 -1.74 6.44 0.71
N HIS A 329 -2.48 6.60 1.82
CA HIS A 329 -2.11 6.08 3.13
C HIS A 329 -3.18 5.10 3.66
N PRO A 330 -2.86 4.23 4.63
CA PRO A 330 -3.79 3.25 5.17
C PRO A 330 -4.79 3.90 6.15
N ARG A 331 -5.63 4.80 5.64
CA ARG A 331 -6.71 5.50 6.37
C ARG A 331 -8.04 4.85 6.07
N ASP A 332 -8.99 4.90 7.02
CA ASP A 332 -10.31 4.25 6.86
C ASP A 332 -11.05 4.74 5.61
N ALA A 333 -11.05 6.06 5.37
CA ALA A 333 -11.68 6.65 4.18
C ALA A 333 -11.00 6.20 2.87
N THR A 334 -9.66 6.12 2.87
CA THR A 334 -8.88 5.66 1.72
C THR A 334 -9.16 4.20 1.42
N ILE A 335 -9.13 3.33 2.44
CA ILE A 335 -9.39 1.90 2.30
C ILE A 335 -10.80 1.67 1.76
N MET A 336 -11.80 2.40 2.29
CA MET A 336 -13.19 2.33 1.83
C MET A 336 -13.32 2.74 0.37
N ALA A 337 -12.78 3.89 -0.01
CA ALA A 337 -12.87 4.39 -1.39
C ALA A 337 -12.12 3.48 -2.38
N LEU A 338 -10.92 3.03 -2.01
CA LEU A 338 -10.14 2.11 -2.84
C LEU A 338 -10.82 0.75 -3.01
N SER A 339 -11.40 0.18 -1.94
CA SER A 339 -12.14 -1.09 -2.03
C SER A 339 -13.27 -1.02 -3.07
N GLN A 340 -14.04 0.07 -3.06
CA GLN A 340 -15.12 0.28 -4.02
C GLN A 340 -14.59 0.50 -5.44
N TRP A 341 -13.55 1.31 -5.60
CA TRP A 341 -12.99 1.65 -6.90
C TRP A 341 -12.28 0.46 -7.56
N LEU A 342 -11.49 -0.30 -6.81
CA LEU A 342 -10.77 -1.48 -7.29
C LEU A 342 -11.71 -2.57 -7.81
N ALA A 343 -12.90 -2.71 -7.20
CA ALA A 343 -13.90 -3.67 -7.63
C ALA A 343 -14.44 -3.44 -9.06
N VAL A 344 -14.39 -2.20 -9.54
CA VAL A 344 -14.98 -1.79 -10.83
C VAL A 344 -13.98 -1.23 -11.84
N MET A 345 -12.70 -1.09 -11.46
CA MET A 345 -11.71 -0.42 -12.30
C MET A 345 -11.46 -1.12 -13.64
N ALA A 346 -11.51 -2.46 -13.65
CA ALA A 346 -11.32 -3.25 -14.87
C ALA A 346 -12.47 -3.03 -15.86
N GLU A 347 -13.71 -2.90 -15.38
CA GLU A 347 -14.88 -2.58 -16.19
C GLU A 347 -14.77 -1.16 -16.81
N LYS A 348 -14.06 -0.26 -16.13
CA LYS A 348 -13.73 1.08 -16.65
C LYS A 348 -12.58 1.09 -17.65
N GLY A 349 -11.97 -0.08 -17.93
CA GLY A 349 -10.87 -0.26 -18.88
C GLY A 349 -9.48 0.07 -18.35
N PHE A 350 -9.29 0.13 -17.02
CA PHE A 350 -7.98 0.34 -16.41
C PHE A 350 -7.30 -0.97 -16.03
N VAL A 351 -5.97 -0.97 -16.02
CA VAL A 351 -5.13 -2.11 -15.65
C VAL A 351 -4.33 -1.78 -14.41
N GLN A 352 -4.61 -2.49 -13.31
CA GLN A 352 -3.83 -2.35 -12.09
C GLN A 352 -2.47 -3.03 -12.23
N VAL A 353 -1.40 -2.33 -11.85
CA VAL A 353 -0.02 -2.84 -11.92
C VAL A 353 0.77 -2.40 -10.68
N PRO A 354 1.82 -3.14 -10.27
CA PRO A 354 2.76 -2.68 -9.26
C PRO A 354 3.63 -1.54 -9.82
N ILE A 355 4.30 -0.79 -8.93
CA ILE A 355 5.11 0.36 -9.34
C ILE A 355 6.27 -0.04 -10.25
N SER A 356 6.87 -1.21 -10.04
CA SER A 356 7.95 -1.74 -10.88
C SER A 356 7.54 -1.88 -12.35
N ALA A 357 6.28 -2.16 -12.64
CA ALA A 357 5.77 -2.27 -14.01
C ALA A 357 5.69 -0.90 -14.71
N ILE A 358 5.42 0.18 -13.96
CA ILE A 358 5.49 1.55 -14.50
C ILE A 358 6.95 1.92 -14.80
N VAL A 359 7.86 1.69 -13.85
CA VAL A 359 9.30 1.95 -14.03
C VAL A 359 9.86 1.16 -15.23
N ALA A 360 9.45 -0.11 -15.39
CA ALA A 360 9.86 -0.91 -16.54
C ALA A 360 9.36 -0.28 -17.85
N LYS A 361 8.09 0.14 -17.91
CA LYS A 361 7.51 0.81 -19.09
C LYS A 361 8.28 2.09 -19.46
N GLU A 362 8.58 2.94 -18.50
CA GLU A 362 9.32 4.20 -18.70
C GLU A 362 10.75 3.96 -19.20
N ARG A 363 11.35 2.80 -18.86
CA ARG A 363 12.65 2.36 -19.37
C ARG A 363 12.59 1.53 -20.68
N GLY A 364 11.44 1.39 -21.29
CA GLY A 364 11.26 0.58 -22.49
C GLY A 364 11.43 -0.93 -22.26
N LEU A 365 11.26 -1.41 -21.02
CA LEU A 365 11.37 -2.81 -20.65
C LEU A 365 9.99 -3.47 -20.59
N SER A 366 9.94 -4.78 -20.87
CA SER A 366 8.70 -5.55 -20.69
C SER A 366 8.43 -5.77 -19.19
N PRO A 367 7.26 -5.38 -18.66
CA PRO A 367 6.92 -5.65 -17.29
C PRO A 367 6.60 -7.14 -17.02
N LEU A 368 6.29 -7.92 -18.05
CA LEU A 368 5.93 -9.34 -17.91
C LEU A 368 7.11 -10.24 -17.52
N HIS A 369 8.34 -9.79 -17.70
CA HIS A 369 9.55 -10.57 -17.42
C HIS A 369 10.26 -10.12 -16.14
N LEU A 370 9.64 -9.21 -15.37
CA LEU A 370 10.16 -8.85 -14.05
C LEU A 370 10.00 -10.05 -13.10
N GLY A 371 10.96 -10.28 -12.21
CA GLY A 371 10.96 -11.40 -11.27
C GLY A 371 11.44 -12.75 -11.83
N GLN A 372 11.66 -12.87 -13.14
CA GLN A 372 12.13 -14.11 -13.78
C GLN A 372 13.65 -14.19 -13.95
N LEU A 373 14.38 -13.14 -13.59
CA LEU A 373 15.85 -13.13 -13.67
C LEU A 373 16.43 -14.05 -12.60
N LYS A 374 17.00 -15.17 -13.03
CA LYS A 374 17.76 -16.10 -12.20
C LYS A 374 19.15 -15.54 -11.89
#